data_a22d9da1fc88a2fbba913a35e5ed4fd6
#
_entry.id   a22d9da1fc88a2fbba913a35e5ed4fd6
#
_cell.length_a   1.000
_cell.length_b   1.000
_cell.length_c   1.000
_cell.angle_alpha   90.00
_cell.angle_beta   90.00
_cell.angle_gamma   90.00
#
_symmetry.space_group_name_H-M   'P 1'
#
loop_
_entity.id
_entity.type
_entity.pdbx_description
1 polymer ?
#
loop_
_entity_poly.entity_id
_entity_poly.type
_entity_poly.pdbx_seq_one_letter_code
_entity_poly.pdbx_strand_id
1 'polypeptide(L)'
;MPKPIEPCDVAVASVWGDGSWVIMSVEADADIALYELCRGALPDCETGGDISGFFAAASWYKRVWVWDDQATLHFLAVAARRIGKAVEVSGGPRGLTDVKWRVGKRKTIIRSLSATTKTSYREAVTFIRVNRDLADTVYLKPILMARVVQRLGLDRYDIGNWVVYTRARCCQYLRDEMSVRRVADAGADFNDRSPIRAGIVWLDTNCEGREVEDVDVWDVSSLYPAILAYMPMPLGYGVRSESILDVLQNPMSQPAPLEDQPGAWVALVSIDDEMTWETSVDWQCRVEYDPHFHYDRVYDVVSYNTATGLFRSFVERLYADKEKGGMFAALHKSELVSLIGSMSPRSLRRKYRVDYVEDCGYIVHIDGVVERDPGALNLTYAFITAYGRLLLSRMLRRYEGHVIYCDTDSIHLVGVRPDDVVLDGVVGAPEGTRLGQWTQRESHATIFYSGKRSYAIKRGDEAELVMAGLQRPPWQAPVPWEWLMEHDSLLTCEHVPTPDGLSLSVRPYRYYNRAVSVA
;
A
#
# COMPACT_ATOMS: atom_id res chain seq x y z
N MET A 1 -2.09 -18.44 14.13
CA MET A 1 -1.47 -19.13 12.98
C MET A 1 -2.51 -19.26 11.88
N PRO A 2 -2.15 -19.03 10.60
CA PRO A 2 -3.03 -19.35 9.49
C PRO A 2 -3.45 -20.81 9.51
N LYS A 3 -4.63 -21.10 8.97
CA LYS A 3 -5.09 -22.50 8.90
C LYS A 3 -4.22 -23.25 7.88
N PRO A 4 -3.71 -24.45 8.21
CA PRO A 4 -2.99 -25.28 7.26
C PRO A 4 -3.87 -25.65 6.05
N ILE A 5 -3.27 -25.76 4.88
CA ILE A 5 -3.87 -26.27 3.65
C ILE A 5 -2.92 -27.33 3.07
N GLU A 6 -3.49 -28.36 2.44
CA GLU A 6 -2.67 -29.38 1.81
C GLU A 6 -2.16 -28.86 0.45
N PRO A 7 -0.88 -29.05 0.08
CA PRO A 7 -0.32 -28.61 -1.19
C PRO A 7 -1.10 -29.12 -2.41
N CYS A 8 -1.61 -30.34 -2.38
CA CYS A 8 -2.44 -30.92 -3.43
C CYS A 8 -3.78 -30.19 -3.66
N ASP A 9 -4.20 -29.35 -2.73
CA ASP A 9 -5.39 -28.50 -2.85
C ASP A 9 -5.11 -27.14 -3.51
N VAL A 10 -3.85 -26.86 -3.87
CA VAL A 10 -3.40 -25.58 -4.42
C VAL A 10 -2.80 -25.74 -5.79
N ALA A 11 -3.18 -24.87 -6.71
CA ALA A 11 -2.63 -24.78 -8.05
C ALA A 11 -2.30 -23.34 -8.43
N VAL A 12 -1.52 -23.21 -9.49
CA VAL A 12 -1.29 -21.96 -10.22
C VAL A 12 -1.81 -22.10 -11.64
N ALA A 13 -2.31 -21.02 -12.23
CA ALA A 13 -2.84 -21.06 -13.57
C ALA A 13 -2.53 -19.80 -14.38
N SER A 14 -2.35 -19.98 -15.68
CA SER A 14 -2.42 -18.93 -16.69
C SER A 14 -3.60 -19.18 -17.60
N VAL A 15 -4.33 -18.12 -17.94
CA VAL A 15 -5.49 -18.19 -18.84
C VAL A 15 -5.37 -17.02 -19.81
N TRP A 16 -5.62 -17.26 -21.08
CA TRP A 16 -5.54 -16.28 -22.15
C TRP A 16 -6.93 -15.89 -22.67
N GLY A 17 -7.01 -14.78 -23.38
CA GLY A 17 -8.27 -14.22 -23.87
C GLY A 17 -8.94 -15.08 -24.96
N ASP A 18 -8.21 -15.96 -25.62
CA ASP A 18 -8.72 -16.95 -26.58
C ASP A 18 -9.36 -18.18 -25.91
N GLY A 19 -9.30 -18.26 -24.57
CA GLY A 19 -9.81 -19.37 -23.78
C GLY A 19 -8.81 -20.49 -23.54
N SER A 20 -7.61 -20.41 -24.10
CA SER A 20 -6.52 -21.35 -23.79
C SER A 20 -6.02 -21.18 -22.36
N TRP A 21 -5.51 -22.26 -21.77
CA TRP A 21 -5.09 -22.24 -20.36
C TRP A 21 -4.05 -23.30 -20.05
N VAL A 22 -3.30 -23.03 -18.99
CA VAL A 22 -2.40 -23.97 -18.31
C VAL A 22 -2.67 -23.92 -16.83
N ILE A 23 -2.80 -25.08 -16.19
CA ILE A 23 -2.91 -25.21 -14.73
C ILE A 23 -1.88 -26.22 -14.23
N MET A 24 -1.19 -25.90 -13.15
CA MET A 24 -0.15 -26.73 -12.55
C MET A 24 -0.39 -26.81 -11.03
N SER A 25 -0.30 -28.04 -10.48
CA SER A 25 -0.25 -28.25 -9.04
C SER A 25 1.03 -27.66 -8.46
N VAL A 26 0.95 -27.07 -7.27
CA VAL A 26 2.16 -26.60 -6.54
C VAL A 26 2.79 -27.69 -5.67
N GLU A 27 2.34 -28.94 -5.77
CA GLU A 27 2.95 -30.08 -5.09
C GLU A 27 4.37 -30.38 -5.60
N ALA A 28 4.58 -30.17 -6.90
CA ALA A 28 5.90 -30.30 -7.51
C ALA A 28 6.83 -29.16 -7.09
N ASP A 29 8.12 -29.49 -6.93
CA ASP A 29 9.15 -28.48 -6.64
C ASP A 29 9.33 -27.56 -7.87
N ALA A 30 9.02 -26.29 -7.70
CA ALA A 30 9.05 -25.33 -8.80
C ALA A 30 10.47 -25.00 -9.27
N ASP A 31 11.49 -25.14 -8.44
CA ASP A 31 12.89 -24.96 -8.84
C ASP A 31 13.35 -26.12 -9.72
N ILE A 32 12.90 -27.36 -9.44
CA ILE A 32 13.13 -28.53 -10.30
C ILE A 32 12.39 -28.37 -11.62
N ALA A 33 11.11 -28.00 -11.60
CA ALA A 33 10.31 -27.79 -12.83
C ALA A 33 10.93 -26.70 -13.73
N LEU A 34 11.47 -25.64 -13.14
CA LEU A 34 12.17 -24.59 -13.86
C LEU A 34 13.48 -25.10 -14.49
N TYR A 35 14.25 -25.87 -13.74
CA TYR A 35 15.47 -26.47 -14.25
C TYR A 35 15.20 -27.44 -15.43
N GLU A 36 14.16 -28.26 -15.31
CA GLU A 36 13.73 -29.17 -16.37
C GLU A 36 13.28 -28.42 -17.63
N LEU A 37 12.49 -27.36 -17.47
CA LEU A 37 12.06 -26.50 -18.58
C LEU A 37 13.27 -25.88 -19.30
N CYS A 38 14.29 -25.43 -18.57
CA CYS A 38 15.54 -24.92 -19.16
C CYS A 38 16.30 -25.96 -19.98
N ARG A 39 16.04 -27.24 -19.76
CA ARG A 39 16.61 -28.35 -20.52
C ARG A 39 15.69 -28.89 -21.65
N GLY A 40 14.56 -28.20 -21.85
CA GLY A 40 13.57 -28.58 -22.88
C GLY A 40 12.59 -29.68 -22.46
N ALA A 41 12.56 -30.04 -21.16
CA ALA A 41 11.54 -30.95 -20.65
C ALA A 41 10.26 -30.18 -20.33
N LEU A 42 9.10 -30.77 -20.57
CA LEU A 42 7.81 -30.16 -20.24
C LEU A 42 7.46 -30.47 -18.78
N PRO A 43 6.97 -29.46 -18.02
CA PRO A 43 6.48 -29.66 -16.66
C PRO A 43 5.19 -30.49 -16.65
N ASP A 44 4.92 -31.18 -15.55
CA ASP A 44 3.65 -31.86 -15.32
C ASP A 44 2.54 -30.81 -15.06
N CYS A 45 1.71 -30.57 -16.08
CA CYS A 45 0.64 -29.62 -16.06
C CYS A 45 -0.51 -30.01 -17.00
N GLU A 46 -1.71 -29.58 -16.68
CA GLU A 46 -2.86 -29.71 -17.56
C GLU A 46 -2.98 -28.48 -18.46
N THR A 47 -3.34 -28.69 -19.72
CA THR A 47 -3.56 -27.62 -20.70
C THR A 47 -4.87 -27.84 -21.45
N GLY A 48 -5.47 -26.78 -21.95
CA GLY A 48 -6.66 -26.87 -22.79
C GLY A 48 -6.92 -25.60 -23.58
N GLY A 49 -7.80 -25.75 -24.59
CA GLY A 49 -8.16 -24.66 -25.51
C GLY A 49 -9.53 -24.07 -25.28
N ASP A 50 -10.25 -24.50 -24.23
CA ASP A 50 -11.58 -23.96 -23.92
C ASP A 50 -11.73 -23.67 -22.43
N ILE A 51 -12.51 -22.64 -22.12
CA ILE A 51 -12.69 -22.16 -20.77
C ILE A 51 -13.52 -23.09 -19.88
N SER A 52 -14.36 -23.94 -20.46
CA SER A 52 -15.14 -24.93 -19.70
C SER A 52 -14.22 -25.99 -19.12
N GLY A 53 -13.23 -26.44 -19.90
CA GLY A 53 -12.17 -27.33 -19.47
C GLY A 53 -11.36 -26.72 -18.33
N PHE A 54 -11.02 -25.42 -18.41
CA PHE A 54 -10.36 -24.73 -17.31
C PHE A 54 -11.14 -24.83 -15.99
N PHE A 55 -12.44 -24.51 -16.00
CA PHE A 55 -13.26 -24.59 -14.78
C PHE A 55 -13.42 -26.01 -14.27
N ALA A 56 -13.38 -27.02 -15.15
CA ALA A 56 -13.36 -28.43 -14.75
C ALA A 56 -12.05 -28.76 -14.02
N ALA A 57 -10.90 -28.50 -14.63
CA ALA A 57 -9.58 -28.73 -14.05
C ALA A 57 -9.38 -27.94 -12.74
N ALA A 58 -9.68 -26.65 -12.73
CA ALA A 58 -9.55 -25.81 -11.55
C ALA A 58 -10.44 -26.28 -10.37
N SER A 59 -11.54 -26.98 -10.64
CA SER A 59 -12.45 -27.49 -9.59
C SER A 59 -11.85 -28.63 -8.76
N TRP A 60 -10.74 -29.22 -9.18
CA TRP A 60 -9.97 -30.17 -8.40
C TRP A 60 -9.23 -29.54 -7.22
N TYR A 61 -9.03 -28.21 -7.26
CA TYR A 61 -8.27 -27.47 -6.26
C TYR A 61 -9.20 -26.61 -5.38
N LYS A 62 -8.84 -26.45 -4.11
CA LYS A 62 -9.51 -25.49 -3.21
C LYS A 62 -9.10 -24.06 -3.55
N ARG A 63 -7.87 -23.89 -4.04
CA ARG A 63 -7.31 -22.60 -4.40
C ARG A 63 -6.50 -22.67 -5.68
N VAL A 64 -6.74 -21.70 -6.56
CA VAL A 64 -5.97 -21.49 -7.76
C VAL A 64 -5.45 -20.05 -7.76
N TRP A 65 -4.15 -19.90 -7.86
CA TRP A 65 -3.52 -18.60 -7.99
C TRP A 65 -3.35 -18.26 -9.46
N VAL A 66 -3.72 -17.04 -9.83
CA VAL A 66 -3.45 -16.47 -11.15
C VAL A 66 -2.52 -15.28 -11.01
N TRP A 67 -1.75 -15.03 -12.06
CA TRP A 67 -0.86 -13.87 -12.08
C TRP A 67 -1.68 -12.58 -11.93
N ASP A 68 -0.98 -11.49 -11.53
CA ASP A 68 -1.55 -10.16 -11.33
C ASP A 68 -2.16 -9.59 -12.61
N ASP A 69 -3.32 -10.10 -12.94
CA ASP A 69 -4.04 -9.67 -14.11
C ASP A 69 -5.52 -9.48 -13.76
N GLN A 70 -5.90 -8.21 -13.56
CA GLN A 70 -7.30 -7.85 -13.38
C GLN A 70 -8.14 -8.32 -14.58
N ALA A 71 -7.55 -8.31 -15.79
CA ALA A 71 -8.19 -8.83 -16.98
C ALA A 71 -8.52 -10.31 -16.84
N THR A 72 -7.58 -11.13 -16.35
CA THR A 72 -7.83 -12.56 -16.11
C THR A 72 -8.99 -12.80 -15.15
N LEU A 73 -9.05 -12.10 -14.02
CA LEU A 73 -10.16 -12.27 -13.06
C LEU A 73 -11.51 -11.81 -13.63
N HIS A 74 -11.54 -10.70 -14.36
CA HIS A 74 -12.75 -10.24 -15.05
C HIS A 74 -13.19 -11.21 -16.14
N PHE A 75 -12.26 -11.65 -16.99
CA PHE A 75 -12.51 -12.65 -18.01
C PHE A 75 -13.10 -13.93 -17.41
N LEU A 76 -12.50 -14.46 -16.34
CA LEU A 76 -12.97 -15.66 -15.66
C LEU A 76 -14.36 -15.47 -15.03
N ALA A 77 -14.64 -14.29 -14.47
CA ALA A 77 -15.95 -14.00 -13.90
C ALA A 77 -17.04 -13.99 -14.99
N VAL A 78 -16.78 -13.35 -16.11
CA VAL A 78 -17.69 -13.29 -17.28
C VAL A 78 -17.83 -14.68 -17.92
N ALA A 79 -16.73 -15.36 -18.17
CA ALA A 79 -16.71 -16.68 -18.79
C ALA A 79 -17.49 -17.72 -17.96
N ALA A 80 -17.31 -17.69 -16.62
CA ALA A 80 -18.09 -18.56 -15.74
C ALA A 80 -19.60 -18.37 -15.89
N ARG A 81 -20.05 -17.12 -16.00
CA ARG A 81 -21.47 -16.83 -16.23
C ARG A 81 -21.96 -17.28 -17.60
N ARG A 82 -21.15 -17.11 -18.65
CA ARG A 82 -21.45 -17.59 -20.02
C ARG A 82 -21.70 -19.09 -20.08
N ILE A 83 -20.93 -19.87 -19.30
CA ILE A 83 -21.10 -21.32 -19.20
C ILE A 83 -22.09 -21.75 -18.11
N GLY A 84 -22.91 -20.83 -17.61
CA GLY A 84 -23.97 -21.12 -16.66
C GLY A 84 -23.51 -21.39 -15.21
N LYS A 85 -22.24 -21.08 -14.85
CA LYS A 85 -21.78 -21.25 -13.47
C LYS A 85 -22.19 -20.07 -12.59
N ALA A 86 -22.72 -20.37 -11.41
CA ALA A 86 -22.93 -19.38 -10.37
C ALA A 86 -21.59 -19.02 -9.71
N VAL A 87 -21.18 -17.77 -9.82
CA VAL A 87 -19.93 -17.26 -9.22
C VAL A 87 -20.19 -16.14 -8.24
N GLU A 88 -19.43 -16.14 -7.16
CA GLU A 88 -19.27 -14.99 -6.27
C GLU A 88 -18.01 -14.25 -6.68
N VAL A 89 -18.09 -12.94 -6.84
CA VAL A 89 -16.95 -12.08 -7.17
C VAL A 89 -16.70 -11.12 -6.02
N SER A 90 -15.46 -10.98 -5.61
CA SER A 90 -15.10 -10.04 -4.54
C SER A 90 -13.87 -9.24 -4.91
N GLY A 91 -13.78 -8.04 -4.37
CA GLY A 91 -12.67 -7.14 -4.65
C GLY A 91 -12.56 -6.00 -3.66
N GLY A 92 -11.58 -5.15 -3.88
CA GLY A 92 -11.27 -3.98 -3.07
C GLY A 92 -11.24 -2.70 -3.93
N PRO A 93 -10.71 -1.60 -3.36
CA PRO A 93 -10.61 -0.32 -4.07
C PRO A 93 -9.81 -0.39 -5.38
N ARG A 94 -8.92 -1.39 -5.49
CA ARG A 94 -8.03 -1.57 -6.65
C ARG A 94 -8.55 -2.56 -7.70
N GLY A 95 -9.78 -3.09 -7.55
CA GLY A 95 -10.38 -4.03 -8.48
C GLY A 95 -10.68 -5.41 -7.86
N LEU A 96 -10.87 -6.40 -8.73
CA LEU A 96 -11.19 -7.76 -8.32
C LEU A 96 -10.03 -8.44 -7.58
N THR A 97 -10.36 -9.25 -6.57
CA THR A 97 -9.38 -10.07 -5.83
C THR A 97 -9.65 -11.55 -5.96
N ASP A 98 -10.92 -11.93 -6.07
CA ASP A 98 -11.32 -13.33 -6.06
C ASP A 98 -12.51 -13.59 -7.00
N VAL A 99 -12.47 -14.76 -7.65
CA VAL A 99 -13.62 -15.40 -8.30
C VAL A 99 -13.82 -16.75 -7.62
N LYS A 100 -15.03 -17.01 -7.13
CA LYS A 100 -15.35 -18.20 -6.33
C LYS A 100 -16.55 -18.91 -6.91
N TRP A 101 -16.51 -20.25 -6.92
CA TRP A 101 -17.67 -21.07 -7.24
C TRP A 101 -17.68 -22.36 -6.43
N ARG A 102 -18.77 -23.10 -6.55
CA ARG A 102 -18.94 -24.39 -5.88
C ARG A 102 -19.27 -25.48 -6.88
N VAL A 103 -18.70 -26.66 -6.64
CA VAL A 103 -19.08 -27.91 -7.29
C VAL A 103 -19.47 -28.88 -6.19
N GLY A 104 -20.78 -29.10 -6.00
CA GLY A 104 -21.30 -29.83 -4.86
C GLY A 104 -20.95 -29.14 -3.53
N LYS A 105 -20.27 -29.88 -2.63
CA LYS A 105 -19.79 -29.34 -1.35
C LYS A 105 -18.45 -28.62 -1.42
N ARG A 106 -17.69 -28.81 -2.51
CA ARG A 106 -16.35 -28.22 -2.69
C ARG A 106 -16.46 -26.79 -3.18
N LYS A 107 -15.71 -25.90 -2.53
CA LYS A 107 -15.57 -24.50 -2.93
C LYS A 107 -14.18 -24.29 -3.51
N THR A 108 -14.12 -23.79 -4.74
CA THR A 108 -12.89 -23.35 -5.40
C THR A 108 -12.80 -21.83 -5.40
N ILE A 109 -11.61 -21.32 -5.16
CA ILE A 109 -11.32 -19.88 -5.12
C ILE A 109 -10.15 -19.62 -6.07
N ILE A 110 -10.39 -18.85 -7.13
CA ILE A 110 -9.31 -18.26 -7.93
C ILE A 110 -8.96 -16.91 -7.34
N ARG A 111 -7.67 -16.63 -7.21
CA ARG A 111 -7.15 -15.43 -6.59
C ARG A 111 -5.94 -14.88 -7.33
N SER A 112 -5.84 -13.53 -7.39
CA SER A 112 -4.67 -12.85 -7.92
C SER A 112 -3.51 -12.86 -6.93
N LEU A 113 -2.29 -13.12 -7.44
CA LEU A 113 -1.05 -13.05 -6.68
C LEU A 113 -0.58 -11.61 -6.39
N SER A 114 -1.07 -10.61 -7.10
CA SER A 114 -0.56 -9.23 -7.02
C SER A 114 -0.68 -8.57 -5.66
N ALA A 115 -1.71 -8.92 -4.93
CA ALA A 115 -1.98 -8.27 -3.65
C ALA A 115 -0.93 -8.60 -2.57
N THR A 116 -0.10 -9.64 -2.81
CA THR A 116 0.77 -10.25 -1.80
C THR A 116 2.27 -10.12 -2.07
N THR A 117 2.73 -9.69 -3.27
CA THR A 117 4.05 -10.15 -3.72
C THR A 117 4.94 -9.17 -4.49
N LYS A 118 4.94 -7.88 -4.17
CA LYS A 118 5.78 -6.91 -4.91
C LYS A 118 7.26 -7.31 -5.04
N THR A 119 7.86 -7.95 -4.03
CA THR A 119 9.27 -8.34 -4.04
C THR A 119 9.50 -9.60 -4.88
N SER A 120 8.70 -10.63 -4.68
CA SER A 120 8.81 -11.90 -5.42
C SER A 120 8.45 -11.74 -6.90
N TYR A 121 7.58 -10.77 -7.20
CA TYR A 121 7.26 -10.36 -8.55
C TYR A 121 8.49 -9.77 -9.29
N ARG A 122 9.29 -8.94 -8.64
CA ARG A 122 10.54 -8.40 -9.22
C ARG A 122 11.53 -9.49 -9.56
N GLU A 123 11.68 -10.51 -8.71
CA GLU A 123 12.56 -11.66 -8.98
C GLU A 123 12.09 -12.46 -10.21
N ALA A 124 10.79 -12.73 -10.31
CA ALA A 124 10.21 -13.43 -11.45
C ALA A 124 10.39 -12.65 -12.77
N VAL A 125 10.17 -11.34 -12.74
CA VAL A 125 10.39 -10.44 -13.89
C VAL A 125 11.86 -10.42 -14.30
N THR A 126 12.79 -10.37 -13.33
CA THR A 126 14.23 -10.42 -13.62
C THR A 126 14.59 -11.73 -14.28
N PHE A 127 14.04 -12.85 -13.81
CA PHE A 127 14.28 -14.16 -14.42
C PHE A 127 13.79 -14.22 -15.88
N ILE A 128 12.57 -13.73 -16.16
CA ILE A 128 12.02 -13.65 -17.52
C ILE A 128 12.92 -12.80 -18.44
N ARG A 129 13.47 -11.69 -17.94
CA ARG A 129 14.38 -10.82 -18.71
C ARG A 129 15.69 -11.51 -19.09
N VAL A 130 16.24 -12.29 -18.18
CA VAL A 130 17.52 -13.00 -18.40
C VAL A 130 17.35 -14.18 -19.35
N ASN A 131 16.17 -14.83 -19.33
CA ASN A 131 15.90 -16.04 -20.12
C ASN A 131 14.84 -15.77 -21.21
N ARG A 132 15.13 -14.85 -22.12
CA ARG A 132 14.19 -14.42 -23.17
C ARG A 132 13.68 -15.57 -24.04
N ASP A 133 14.54 -16.54 -24.33
CA ASP A 133 14.18 -17.71 -25.16
C ASP A 133 13.13 -18.62 -24.50
N LEU A 134 13.00 -18.56 -23.16
CA LEU A 134 11.97 -19.26 -22.39
C LEU A 134 10.71 -18.44 -22.17
N ALA A 135 10.77 -17.14 -22.39
CA ALA A 135 9.65 -16.22 -22.11
C ALA A 135 8.42 -16.50 -22.98
N ASP A 136 8.63 -17.03 -24.17
CA ASP A 136 7.56 -17.39 -25.11
C ASP A 136 6.91 -18.75 -24.80
N THR A 137 7.42 -19.50 -23.82
CA THR A 137 6.79 -20.75 -23.43
C THR A 137 5.59 -20.51 -22.51
N VAL A 138 4.47 -21.14 -22.81
CA VAL A 138 3.24 -21.08 -21.99
C VAL A 138 3.44 -21.59 -20.55
N TYR A 139 4.49 -22.37 -20.31
CA TYR A 139 4.79 -23.03 -19.03
C TYR A 139 5.61 -22.16 -18.07
N LEU A 140 6.41 -21.22 -18.57
CA LEU A 140 7.30 -20.43 -17.72
C LEU A 140 6.53 -19.65 -16.66
N LYS A 141 5.45 -19.01 -17.04
CA LYS A 141 4.64 -18.19 -16.13
C LYS A 141 4.02 -19.01 -14.98
N PRO A 142 3.36 -20.15 -15.19
CA PRO A 142 2.91 -21.03 -14.11
C PRO A 142 4.02 -21.50 -13.18
N ILE A 143 5.18 -21.91 -13.71
CA ILE A 143 6.32 -22.36 -12.89
C ILE A 143 6.82 -21.23 -11.97
N LEU A 144 7.00 -20.02 -12.50
CA LEU A 144 7.43 -18.87 -11.70
C LEU A 144 6.38 -18.51 -10.63
N MET A 145 5.11 -18.67 -10.95
CA MET A 145 4.02 -18.48 -9.98
C MET A 145 4.07 -19.55 -8.88
N ALA A 146 4.27 -20.82 -9.22
CA ALA A 146 4.41 -21.89 -8.24
C ALA A 146 5.58 -21.62 -7.30
N ARG A 147 6.73 -21.20 -7.85
CA ARG A 147 7.89 -20.78 -7.07
C ARG A 147 7.58 -19.67 -6.07
N VAL A 148 6.83 -18.65 -6.49
CA VAL A 148 6.38 -17.57 -5.61
C VAL A 148 5.43 -18.10 -4.53
N VAL A 149 4.46 -18.94 -4.89
CA VAL A 149 3.50 -19.55 -3.98
C VAL A 149 4.22 -20.39 -2.91
N GLN A 150 5.18 -21.23 -3.31
CA GLN A 150 5.97 -22.07 -2.41
C GLN A 150 6.86 -21.22 -1.48
N ARG A 151 7.60 -20.25 -2.02
CA ARG A 151 8.46 -19.36 -1.23
C ARG A 151 7.70 -18.56 -0.18
N LEU A 152 6.45 -18.21 -0.47
CA LEU A 152 5.59 -17.48 0.46
C LEU A 152 4.77 -18.42 1.38
N GLY A 153 4.89 -19.73 1.23
CA GLY A 153 4.13 -20.71 1.98
C GLY A 153 2.62 -20.68 1.73
N LEU A 154 2.20 -20.15 0.56
CA LEU A 154 0.80 -20.07 0.16
C LEU A 154 0.23 -21.45 -0.25
N ASP A 155 1.11 -22.43 -0.47
CA ASP A 155 0.82 -23.84 -0.67
C ASP A 155 0.51 -24.59 0.63
N ARG A 156 0.99 -24.10 1.76
CA ARG A 156 0.90 -24.78 3.09
C ARG A 156 -0.08 -24.13 4.03
N TYR A 157 -0.42 -22.88 3.79
CA TYR A 157 -1.29 -22.11 4.67
C TYR A 157 -2.41 -21.44 3.92
N ASP A 158 -3.62 -21.54 4.43
CA ASP A 158 -4.76 -20.77 3.93
C ASP A 158 -4.60 -19.29 4.30
N ILE A 159 -3.69 -18.63 3.61
CA ILE A 159 -3.49 -17.17 3.69
C ILE A 159 -4.48 -16.45 2.76
N GLY A 160 -5.48 -17.15 2.36
CA GLY A 160 -6.43 -16.76 1.32
C GLY A 160 -7.21 -15.49 1.55
N ASN A 161 -7.04 -14.88 2.68
CA ASN A 161 -7.53 -13.54 2.98
C ASN A 161 -6.48 -12.84 3.84
N TRP A 162 -5.26 -12.75 3.33
CA TRP A 162 -4.14 -12.15 4.03
C TRP A 162 -4.51 -10.81 4.68
N VAL A 163 -5.12 -9.90 3.93
CA VAL A 163 -5.57 -8.61 4.46
C VAL A 163 -6.66 -8.80 5.51
N VAL A 164 -7.61 -9.72 5.29
CA VAL A 164 -8.69 -10.01 6.25
C VAL A 164 -8.15 -10.75 7.48
N TYR A 165 -7.23 -11.69 7.29
CA TYR A 165 -6.57 -12.41 8.40
C TYR A 165 -5.73 -11.45 9.26
N THR A 166 -4.87 -10.66 8.62
CA THR A 166 -4.03 -9.66 9.29
C THR A 166 -4.89 -8.66 10.05
N ARG A 167 -5.96 -8.16 9.40
CA ARG A 167 -6.91 -7.26 10.03
C ARG A 167 -7.66 -7.92 11.19
N ALA A 168 -8.08 -9.17 11.07
CA ALA A 168 -8.75 -9.90 12.15
C ALA A 168 -7.82 -10.05 13.35
N ARG A 169 -6.53 -10.36 13.14
CA ARG A 169 -5.53 -10.40 14.22
C ARG A 169 -5.33 -9.04 14.88
N CYS A 170 -5.20 -7.99 14.09
CA CYS A 170 -5.08 -6.63 14.62
C CYS A 170 -6.33 -6.24 15.42
N CYS A 171 -7.53 -6.51 14.89
CA CYS A 171 -8.78 -6.25 15.60
C CYS A 171 -8.94 -7.12 16.86
N GLN A 172 -8.43 -8.35 16.86
CA GLN A 172 -8.44 -9.23 18.03
C GLN A 172 -7.49 -8.70 19.09
N TYR A 173 -6.28 -8.32 18.73
CA TYR A 173 -5.34 -7.67 19.62
C TYR A 173 -5.96 -6.41 20.28
N LEU A 174 -6.61 -5.57 19.46
CA LEU A 174 -7.28 -4.38 19.96
C LEU A 174 -8.42 -4.70 20.94
N ARG A 175 -9.12 -5.83 20.77
CA ARG A 175 -10.19 -6.27 21.71
C ARG A 175 -9.66 -6.91 22.97
N ASP A 176 -8.67 -7.78 22.84
CA ASP A 176 -8.24 -8.68 23.92
C ASP A 176 -7.22 -7.99 24.84
N GLU A 177 -6.25 -7.27 24.28
CA GLU A 177 -5.19 -6.61 25.06
C GLU A 177 -5.46 -5.12 25.32
N MET A 178 -6.22 -4.49 24.44
CA MET A 178 -6.65 -3.11 24.57
C MET A 178 -8.17 -3.12 24.66
N SER A 179 -8.75 -3.23 25.86
CA SER A 179 -10.20 -3.04 25.91
C SER A 179 -10.53 -1.77 25.10
N VAL A 180 -11.39 -1.90 24.10
CA VAL A 180 -11.77 -0.83 23.14
C VAL A 180 -12.19 0.47 23.87
N ARG A 181 -12.59 0.35 25.14
CA ARG A 181 -12.89 1.46 26.05
C ARG A 181 -11.68 2.29 26.49
N ARG A 182 -10.45 1.82 26.27
CA ARG A 182 -9.23 2.59 26.59
C ARG A 182 -8.71 3.40 25.42
N VAL A 183 -9.11 3.09 24.22
CA VAL A 183 -8.74 3.87 23.03
C VAL A 183 -9.76 4.99 22.88
N ALA A 184 -9.31 6.16 22.51
CA ALA A 184 -10.15 7.35 22.41
C ALA A 184 -11.34 7.09 21.49
N ASP A 185 -12.53 7.16 22.07
CA ASP A 185 -13.74 7.24 21.29
C ASP A 185 -13.86 8.68 20.79
N ALA A 186 -14.14 8.83 19.52
CA ALA A 186 -14.35 10.14 18.95
C ALA A 186 -15.67 10.71 19.48
N GLY A 187 -15.65 11.27 20.69
CA GLY A 187 -16.77 12.00 21.25
C GLY A 187 -17.08 13.30 20.50
N ALA A 188 -16.30 13.61 19.45
CA ALA A 188 -16.56 14.66 18.49
C ALA A 188 -17.25 14.08 17.26
N ASP A 189 -18.30 14.72 16.81
CA ASP A 189 -18.99 14.36 15.58
C ASP A 189 -18.15 14.78 14.36
N PHE A 190 -17.24 13.88 13.95
CA PHE A 190 -16.40 14.09 12.77
C PHE A 190 -17.14 13.81 11.44
N ASN A 191 -18.46 13.68 11.43
CA ASN A 191 -19.27 13.07 10.37
C ASN A 191 -18.98 13.60 8.98
N ASP A 192 -18.62 14.87 8.81
CA ASP A 192 -18.34 15.43 7.49
C ASP A 192 -16.90 15.95 7.32
N ARG A 193 -16.11 16.07 8.40
CA ARG A 193 -14.79 16.71 8.39
C ARG A 193 -13.80 15.97 9.28
N SER A 194 -13.09 15.00 8.70
CA SER A 194 -12.12 14.19 9.43
C SER A 194 -10.84 14.97 9.77
N PRO A 195 -10.26 14.84 10.99
CA PRO A 195 -8.94 15.37 11.32
C PRO A 195 -7.81 14.62 10.62
N ILE A 196 -8.14 13.61 9.82
CA ILE A 196 -7.16 12.78 9.12
C ILE A 196 -6.68 13.50 7.88
N ARG A 197 -5.38 13.75 7.85
CA ARG A 197 -4.68 14.31 6.71
C ARG A 197 -3.59 13.35 6.22
N ALA A 198 -3.26 13.45 4.93
CA ALA A 198 -2.15 12.70 4.35
C ALA A 198 -0.79 13.15 4.94
N GLY A 199 0.24 12.36 4.69
CA GLY A 199 1.62 12.76 4.95
C GLY A 199 2.05 13.93 4.05
N ILE A 200 3.15 14.60 4.42
CA ILE A 200 3.75 15.65 3.59
C ILE A 200 4.34 15.01 2.33
N VAL A 201 4.07 15.65 1.19
CA VAL A 201 4.77 15.41 -0.08
C VAL A 201 5.28 16.75 -0.58
N TRP A 202 6.58 16.91 -0.62
CA TRP A 202 7.22 18.15 -1.02
C TRP A 202 8.35 17.87 -2.00
N LEU A 203 8.54 18.77 -2.96
CA LEU A 203 9.61 18.77 -3.94
C LEU A 203 10.12 20.20 -4.07
N ASP A 204 11.43 20.38 -4.08
CA ASP A 204 12.03 21.67 -4.42
C ASP A 204 11.69 22.01 -5.86
N THR A 205 11.03 23.15 -6.06
CA THR A 205 10.60 23.62 -7.38
C THR A 205 11.77 23.86 -8.32
N ASN A 206 12.97 24.14 -7.78
CA ASN A 206 14.18 24.30 -8.58
C ASN A 206 14.70 22.96 -9.13
N CYS A 207 14.29 21.85 -8.57
CA CYS A 207 14.67 20.51 -8.98
C CYS A 207 13.64 19.83 -9.89
N GLU A 208 12.43 20.39 -10.00
CA GLU A 208 11.40 19.84 -10.87
C GLU A 208 11.81 19.93 -12.35
N GLY A 209 11.68 18.81 -13.06
CA GLY A 209 12.14 18.65 -14.43
C GLY A 209 13.65 18.56 -14.61
N ARG A 210 14.39 18.30 -13.55
CA ARG A 210 15.86 18.24 -13.58
C ARG A 210 16.41 16.94 -13.03
N GLU A 211 17.60 16.60 -13.50
CA GLU A 211 18.46 15.60 -12.92
C GLU A 211 19.27 16.25 -11.77
N VAL A 212 19.30 15.57 -10.63
CA VAL A 212 20.08 15.96 -9.45
C VAL A 212 21.02 14.82 -9.11
N GLU A 213 22.28 15.13 -8.99
CA GLU A 213 23.32 14.18 -8.63
C GLU A 213 23.59 14.20 -7.11
N ASP A 214 24.30 13.20 -6.63
CA ASP A 214 24.77 13.08 -5.24
C ASP A 214 23.64 13.10 -4.19
N VAL A 215 22.51 12.48 -4.54
CA VAL A 215 21.34 12.42 -3.67
C VAL A 215 21.39 11.20 -2.78
N ASP A 216 21.31 11.42 -1.48
CA ASP A 216 21.08 10.38 -0.48
C ASP A 216 19.58 10.24 -0.19
N VAL A 217 19.05 9.03 -0.35
CA VAL A 217 17.64 8.73 -0.05
C VAL A 217 17.54 8.05 1.30
N TRP A 218 16.81 8.65 2.20
CA TRP A 218 16.56 8.16 3.54
C TRP A 218 15.08 7.85 3.76
N ASP A 219 14.81 6.81 4.55
CA ASP A 219 13.48 6.33 4.87
C ASP A 219 13.40 5.96 6.35
N VAL A 220 12.36 6.37 7.04
CA VAL A 220 12.17 5.95 8.44
C VAL A 220 11.61 4.54 8.48
N SER A 221 12.34 3.63 9.10
CA SER A 221 11.96 2.22 9.22
C SER A 221 10.61 2.04 9.89
N SER A 222 9.56 1.79 9.09
CA SER A 222 8.17 1.62 9.54
C SER A 222 7.66 2.81 10.38
N LEU A 223 7.73 4.04 9.84
CA LEU A 223 7.39 5.29 10.53
C LEU A 223 6.08 5.23 11.31
N TYR A 224 4.96 4.94 10.67
CA TYR A 224 3.65 4.95 11.34
C TYR A 224 3.52 3.89 12.44
N PRO A 225 3.97 2.63 12.26
CA PRO A 225 4.11 1.69 13.37
C PRO A 225 4.98 2.19 14.52
N ALA A 226 6.12 2.85 14.23
CA ALA A 226 6.99 3.42 15.25
C ALA A 226 6.28 4.52 16.05
N ILE A 227 5.63 5.44 15.37
CA ILE A 227 4.81 6.49 16.00
C ILE A 227 3.77 5.87 16.91
N LEU A 228 3.03 4.86 16.44
CA LEU A 228 2.02 4.18 17.24
C LEU A 228 2.60 3.49 18.48
N ALA A 229 3.84 2.98 18.38
CA ALA A 229 4.51 2.30 19.48
C ALA A 229 5.07 3.25 20.54
N TYR A 230 5.55 4.42 20.12
CA TYR A 230 6.39 5.27 20.97
C TYR A 230 5.81 6.64 21.30
N MET A 231 4.90 7.16 20.46
CA MET A 231 4.35 8.49 20.69
C MET A 231 3.09 8.47 21.58
N PRO A 232 2.80 9.54 22.31
CA PRO A 232 1.56 9.67 23.07
C PRO A 232 0.32 9.61 22.16
N MET A 233 -0.62 8.75 22.50
CA MET A 233 -1.89 8.59 21.76
C MET A 233 -3.07 9.00 22.63
N PRO A 234 -4.12 9.59 22.05
CA PRO A 234 -5.33 9.96 22.79
C PRO A 234 -6.01 8.73 23.38
N LEU A 235 -6.52 8.88 24.60
CA LEU A 235 -7.08 7.79 25.41
C LEU A 235 -8.43 8.19 26.03
N GLY A 236 -9.40 7.28 25.96
CA GLY A 236 -10.68 7.41 26.64
C GLY A 236 -11.67 8.33 25.93
N TYR A 237 -12.57 8.94 26.70
CA TYR A 237 -13.60 9.84 26.18
C TYR A 237 -13.06 11.26 26.11
N GLY A 238 -13.40 11.95 25.02
CA GLY A 238 -13.10 13.37 24.87
C GLY A 238 -13.99 14.25 25.76
N VAL A 239 -13.40 15.31 26.30
CA VAL A 239 -14.09 16.33 27.10
C VAL A 239 -13.91 17.69 26.43
N ARG A 240 -14.99 18.42 26.24
CA ARG A 240 -14.89 19.81 25.75
C ARG A 240 -14.05 20.64 26.69
N SER A 241 -13.11 21.41 26.15
CA SER A 241 -12.15 22.21 26.92
C SER A 241 -12.27 23.70 26.58
N GLU A 242 -12.93 24.44 27.46
CA GLU A 242 -13.02 25.89 27.33
C GLU A 242 -11.64 26.55 27.53
N SER A 243 -10.81 26.02 28.42
CA SER A 243 -9.48 26.58 28.69
C SER A 243 -8.54 26.51 27.49
N ILE A 244 -8.57 25.42 26.74
CA ILE A 244 -7.78 25.30 25.51
C ILE A 244 -8.41 26.17 24.41
N LEU A 245 -9.72 26.23 24.33
CA LEU A 245 -10.44 27.10 23.40
C LEU A 245 -10.00 28.57 23.58
N ASP A 246 -10.00 29.06 24.82
CA ASP A 246 -9.57 30.42 25.15
C ASP A 246 -8.12 30.70 24.75
N VAL A 247 -7.23 29.74 24.97
CA VAL A 247 -5.81 29.83 24.56
C VAL A 247 -5.68 29.93 23.06
N LEU A 248 -6.38 29.08 22.31
CA LEU A 248 -6.29 29.05 20.84
C LEU A 248 -6.96 30.26 20.17
N GLN A 249 -7.94 30.88 20.84
CA GLN A 249 -8.62 32.09 20.34
C GLN A 249 -7.83 33.37 20.63
N ASN A 250 -6.90 33.34 21.60
CA ASN A 250 -6.13 34.50 21.97
C ASN A 250 -4.74 34.49 21.35
N PRO A 251 -4.50 35.29 20.30
CA PRO A 251 -3.22 35.31 19.57
C PRO A 251 -2.03 35.78 20.43
N MET A 252 -2.31 36.38 21.60
CA MET A 252 -1.26 36.82 22.54
C MET A 252 -0.89 35.73 23.56
N SER A 253 -1.68 34.68 23.66
CA SER A 253 -1.38 33.54 24.52
C SER A 253 -0.52 32.56 23.71
N GLN A 254 0.79 32.61 23.91
CA GLN A 254 1.61 31.48 23.42
C GLN A 254 1.24 30.26 24.26
N PRO A 255 0.64 29.23 23.68
CA PRO A 255 0.42 28.01 24.43
C PRO A 255 1.76 27.40 24.82
N ALA A 256 1.79 26.85 26.02
CA ALA A 256 2.94 26.08 26.48
C ALA A 256 3.30 24.98 25.47
N PRO A 257 4.58 24.61 25.36
CA PRO A 257 4.99 23.46 24.56
C PRO A 257 4.11 22.25 24.84
N LEU A 258 3.94 21.35 23.87
CA LEU A 258 3.11 20.13 24.04
C LEU A 258 3.49 19.32 25.28
N GLU A 259 4.75 19.40 25.69
CA GLU A 259 5.31 18.76 26.89
C GLU A 259 4.65 19.28 28.19
N ASP A 260 4.19 20.51 28.19
CA ASP A 260 3.54 21.17 29.34
C ASP A 260 2.01 21.23 29.25
N GLN A 261 1.41 20.72 28.14
CA GLN A 261 -0.03 20.71 27.97
C GLN A 261 -0.66 19.40 28.47
N PRO A 262 -1.77 19.46 29.22
CA PRO A 262 -2.44 18.24 29.65
C PRO A 262 -3.14 17.55 28.47
N GLY A 263 -2.54 16.47 27.98
CA GLY A 263 -3.18 15.55 27.06
C GLY A 263 -3.18 15.96 25.58
N ALA A 264 -3.78 15.13 24.76
CA ALA A 264 -4.04 15.39 23.35
C ALA A 264 -5.37 16.14 23.19
N TRP A 265 -5.46 17.00 22.20
CA TRP A 265 -6.73 17.63 21.85
C TRP A 265 -6.92 17.70 20.34
N VAL A 266 -8.18 17.86 19.93
CA VAL A 266 -8.58 18.20 18.57
C VAL A 266 -9.44 19.45 18.62
N ALA A 267 -9.25 20.34 17.65
CA ALA A 267 -10.01 21.57 17.53
C ALA A 267 -10.68 21.67 16.15
N LEU A 268 -11.93 22.12 16.12
CA LEU A 268 -12.59 22.54 14.90
C LEU A 268 -12.22 24.02 14.67
N VAL A 269 -11.50 24.28 13.59
CA VAL A 269 -10.89 25.58 13.31
C VAL A 269 -11.20 26.05 11.90
N SER A 270 -11.04 27.34 11.64
CA SER A 270 -11.00 27.92 10.31
C SER A 270 -9.58 28.36 9.98
N ILE A 271 -9.13 28.04 8.79
CA ILE A 271 -7.84 28.42 8.19
C ILE A 271 -8.13 28.81 6.75
N ASP A 272 -7.81 30.03 6.34
CA ASP A 272 -8.09 30.56 5.00
C ASP A 272 -9.58 30.35 4.60
N ASP A 273 -10.50 30.62 5.54
CA ASP A 273 -11.95 30.42 5.41
C ASP A 273 -12.40 28.95 5.28
N GLU A 274 -11.49 27.97 5.32
CA GLU A 274 -11.83 26.55 5.31
C GLU A 274 -11.95 26.00 6.74
N MET A 275 -13.10 25.41 7.05
CA MET A 275 -13.31 24.73 8.35
C MET A 275 -12.74 23.32 8.32
N THR A 276 -11.92 22.98 9.30
CA THR A 276 -11.28 21.65 9.43
C THR A 276 -11.06 21.28 10.90
N TRP A 277 -10.98 19.98 11.18
CA TRP A 277 -10.47 19.51 12.46
C TRP A 277 -8.94 19.39 12.39
N GLU A 278 -8.25 19.92 13.42
CA GLU A 278 -6.81 19.77 13.62
C GLU A 278 -6.48 19.13 14.95
N THR A 279 -5.39 18.37 14.98
CA THR A 279 -4.85 17.78 16.21
C THR A 279 -3.90 18.77 16.89
N SER A 280 -3.66 18.59 18.20
CA SER A 280 -2.63 19.33 18.94
C SER A 280 -1.24 19.21 18.32
N VAL A 281 -0.96 18.09 17.64
CA VAL A 281 0.31 17.86 16.92
C VAL A 281 0.38 18.66 15.62
N ASP A 282 -0.73 18.79 14.89
CA ASP A 282 -0.79 19.68 13.71
C ASP A 282 -0.58 21.14 14.10
N TRP A 283 -1.22 21.56 15.19
CA TRP A 283 -1.03 22.90 15.72
C TRP A 283 0.43 23.14 16.13
N GLN A 284 1.09 22.19 16.82
CA GLN A 284 2.52 22.27 17.11
C GLN A 284 3.36 22.43 15.84
N CYS A 285 3.06 21.66 14.80
CA CYS A 285 3.76 21.77 13.52
C CYS A 285 3.67 23.20 12.95
N ARG A 286 2.51 23.86 13.06
CA ARG A 286 2.30 25.23 12.58
C ARG A 286 3.03 26.28 13.39
N VAL A 287 2.93 26.23 14.72
CA VAL A 287 3.61 27.21 15.58
C VAL A 287 5.12 27.05 15.61
N GLU A 288 5.63 25.85 15.39
CA GLU A 288 7.05 25.65 15.16
C GLU A 288 7.53 26.25 13.85
N TYR A 289 6.67 26.27 12.82
CA TYR A 289 6.97 26.89 11.52
C TYR A 289 6.83 28.42 11.60
N ASP A 290 5.72 28.90 12.13
CA ASP A 290 5.44 30.31 12.37
C ASP A 290 5.03 30.53 13.84
N PRO A 291 5.92 31.06 14.69
CA PRO A 291 5.61 31.35 16.09
C PRO A 291 4.46 32.35 16.29
N HIS A 292 4.06 33.06 15.24
CA HIS A 292 2.93 33.99 15.26
C HIS A 292 1.66 33.40 14.66
N PHE A 293 1.69 32.12 14.30
CA PHE A 293 0.53 31.43 13.74
C PHE A 293 -0.65 31.46 14.71
N HIS A 294 -1.82 31.77 14.20
CA HIS A 294 -3.10 31.65 14.88
C HIS A 294 -4.18 31.21 13.90
N TYR A 295 -5.22 30.56 14.41
CA TYR A 295 -6.39 30.22 13.61
C TYR A 295 -7.25 31.46 13.36
N ASP A 296 -7.88 31.56 12.19
CA ASP A 296 -8.85 32.62 11.91
C ASP A 296 -10.02 32.55 12.90
N ARG A 297 -10.45 31.33 13.22
CA ARG A 297 -11.49 31.06 14.20
C ARG A 297 -11.38 29.65 14.78
N VAL A 298 -11.71 29.53 16.07
CA VAL A 298 -11.83 28.23 16.75
C VAL A 298 -13.28 28.05 17.18
N TYR A 299 -13.90 26.94 16.80
CA TYR A 299 -15.33 26.68 17.02
C TYR A 299 -15.58 25.71 18.19
N ASP A 300 -14.75 24.68 18.30
CA ASP A 300 -14.89 23.64 19.32
C ASP A 300 -13.52 23.02 19.62
N VAL A 301 -13.33 22.60 20.87
CA VAL A 301 -12.11 21.90 21.31
C VAL A 301 -12.50 20.73 22.19
N VAL A 302 -11.97 19.56 21.84
CA VAL A 302 -12.15 18.33 22.62
C VAL A 302 -10.78 17.83 23.06
N SER A 303 -10.58 17.70 24.37
CA SER A 303 -9.35 17.22 24.99
C SER A 303 -9.47 15.76 25.42
N TYR A 304 -8.34 15.07 25.43
CA TYR A 304 -8.22 13.67 25.78
C TYR A 304 -7.03 13.45 26.71
N ASN A 305 -7.13 12.48 27.60
CA ASN A 305 -5.94 11.93 28.24
C ASN A 305 -5.04 11.27 27.20
N THR A 306 -3.77 11.08 27.51
CA THR A 306 -2.82 10.40 26.66
C THR A 306 -2.21 9.18 27.33
N ALA A 307 -1.79 8.23 26.51
CA ALA A 307 -0.94 7.13 26.94
C ALA A 307 0.09 6.81 25.86
N THR A 308 1.32 6.54 26.30
CA THR A 308 2.43 6.13 25.45
C THR A 308 2.62 4.61 25.55
N GLY A 309 3.00 4.00 24.45
CA GLY A 309 3.37 2.56 24.45
C GLY A 309 2.19 1.57 24.45
N LEU A 310 0.96 2.03 24.23
CA LEU A 310 -0.24 1.18 24.20
C LEU A 310 -0.11 0.00 23.22
N PHE A 311 0.53 0.21 22.08
CA PHE A 311 0.71 -0.79 21.01
C PHE A 311 2.15 -1.31 20.93
N ARG A 312 3.03 -0.87 21.84
CA ARG A 312 4.46 -1.08 21.74
C ARG A 312 4.84 -2.56 21.65
N SER A 313 4.36 -3.38 22.58
CA SER A 313 4.71 -4.81 22.61
C SER A 313 4.26 -5.56 21.35
N PHE A 314 3.12 -5.20 20.79
CA PHE A 314 2.61 -5.81 19.56
C PHE A 314 3.41 -5.38 18.34
N VAL A 315 3.70 -4.09 18.21
CA VAL A 315 4.46 -3.53 17.08
C VAL A 315 5.90 -4.03 17.09
N GLU A 316 6.59 -3.97 18.25
CA GLU A 316 7.98 -4.43 18.37
C GLU A 316 8.11 -5.92 18.04
N ARG A 317 7.16 -6.77 18.48
CA ARG A 317 7.13 -8.19 18.13
C ARG A 317 7.00 -8.41 16.63
N LEU A 318 6.03 -7.75 15.99
CA LEU A 318 5.84 -7.88 14.53
C LEU A 318 7.04 -7.36 13.76
N TYR A 319 7.64 -6.27 14.24
CA TYR A 319 8.85 -5.72 13.61
C TYR A 319 10.03 -6.67 13.74
N ALA A 320 10.28 -7.22 14.93
CA ALA A 320 11.34 -8.19 15.16
C ALA A 320 11.15 -9.47 14.30
N ASP A 321 9.91 -9.92 14.12
CA ASP A 321 9.62 -11.08 13.28
C ASP A 321 9.80 -10.75 11.78
N LYS A 322 9.50 -9.53 11.36
CA LYS A 322 9.80 -9.04 10.00
C LYS A 322 11.31 -9.01 9.73
N GLU A 323 12.11 -8.53 10.69
CA GLU A 323 13.57 -8.40 10.54
C GLU A 323 14.30 -9.76 10.50
N LYS A 324 13.74 -10.80 11.07
CA LYS A 324 14.27 -12.17 10.94
C LYS A 324 14.28 -12.67 9.49
N GLY A 325 13.57 -12.01 8.60
CA GLY A 325 13.45 -12.43 7.20
C GLY A 325 12.63 -13.71 7.02
N GLY A 326 12.92 -14.43 5.94
CA GLY A 326 12.28 -15.71 5.64
C GLY A 326 10.84 -15.59 5.16
N MET A 327 10.14 -16.74 5.19
CA MET A 327 8.81 -16.94 4.62
C MET A 327 7.75 -15.97 5.18
N PHE A 328 7.84 -15.61 6.45
CA PHE A 328 6.85 -14.78 7.13
C PHE A 328 7.18 -13.28 7.17
N ALA A 329 8.35 -12.86 6.69
CA ALA A 329 8.74 -11.44 6.72
C ALA A 329 7.73 -10.53 5.98
N ALA A 330 7.26 -10.95 4.82
CA ALA A 330 6.23 -10.24 4.06
C ALA A 330 4.89 -10.21 4.81
N LEU A 331 4.56 -11.27 5.57
CA LEU A 331 3.39 -11.33 6.43
C LEU A 331 3.47 -10.25 7.51
N HIS A 332 4.52 -10.25 8.28
CA HIS A 332 4.67 -9.33 9.40
C HIS A 332 4.75 -7.87 8.94
N LYS A 333 5.37 -7.62 7.77
CA LYS A 333 5.30 -6.30 7.12
C LYS A 333 3.85 -5.92 6.77
N SER A 334 3.08 -6.86 6.21
CA SER A 334 1.67 -6.64 5.89
C SER A 334 0.83 -6.43 7.16
N GLU A 335 1.12 -7.13 8.25
CA GLU A 335 0.45 -6.96 9.54
C GLU A 335 0.69 -5.56 10.11
N LEU A 336 1.93 -5.07 10.10
CA LEU A 336 2.27 -3.71 10.53
C LEU A 336 1.51 -2.63 9.73
N VAL A 337 1.49 -2.76 8.40
CA VAL A 337 0.75 -1.83 7.53
C VAL A 337 -0.76 -1.93 7.76
N SER A 338 -1.28 -3.15 7.92
CA SER A 338 -2.72 -3.38 8.15
C SER A 338 -3.19 -2.94 9.52
N LEU A 339 -2.33 -2.98 10.54
CA LEU A 339 -2.62 -2.42 11.86
C LEU A 339 -2.99 -0.95 11.72
N ILE A 340 -2.13 -0.16 11.08
CA ILE A 340 -2.37 1.26 10.83
C ILE A 340 -3.59 1.46 9.93
N GLY A 341 -3.67 0.74 8.81
CA GLY A 341 -4.81 0.83 7.88
C GLY A 341 -6.15 0.41 8.49
N SER A 342 -6.15 -0.42 9.55
CA SER A 342 -7.38 -0.80 10.26
C SER A 342 -7.96 0.32 11.13
N MET A 343 -7.13 1.30 11.50
CA MET A 343 -7.51 2.49 12.26
C MET A 343 -8.06 3.60 11.37
N SER A 344 -7.83 3.53 10.06
CA SER A 344 -8.35 4.52 9.11
C SER A 344 -9.86 4.40 8.93
N PRO A 345 -10.61 5.53 8.91
CA PRO A 345 -12.07 5.55 8.92
C PRO A 345 -12.72 4.97 7.67
N ARG A 346 -12.03 4.90 6.55
CA ARG A 346 -12.64 4.63 5.25
C ARG A 346 -12.01 3.44 4.54
N SER A 347 -12.31 2.24 4.94
CA SER A 347 -12.16 1.10 4.04
C SER A 347 -13.50 0.83 3.33
N LEU A 348 -13.74 1.52 2.23
CA LEU A 348 -14.85 1.20 1.34
C LEU A 348 -14.60 -0.18 0.75
N ARG A 349 -15.51 -1.11 0.98
CA ARG A 349 -15.51 -2.42 0.34
C ARG A 349 -16.48 -2.37 -0.83
N ARG A 350 -15.98 -2.52 -2.04
CA ARG A 350 -16.81 -2.63 -3.23
C ARG A 350 -17.39 -4.04 -3.33
N LYS A 351 -18.69 -4.14 -3.52
CA LYS A 351 -19.34 -5.36 -3.96
C LYS A 351 -19.36 -5.36 -5.48
N TYR A 352 -19.05 -6.49 -6.07
CA TYR A 352 -19.07 -6.67 -7.51
C TYR A 352 -20.14 -7.69 -7.87
N ARG A 353 -20.80 -7.47 -8.99
CA ARG A 353 -21.78 -8.37 -9.58
C ARG A 353 -21.49 -8.55 -11.05
N VAL A 354 -21.83 -9.73 -11.59
CA VAL A 354 -21.75 -10.03 -13.01
C VAL A 354 -23.17 -10.15 -13.54
N ASP A 355 -23.57 -9.19 -14.36
CA ASP A 355 -24.89 -9.14 -14.94
C ASP A 355 -24.82 -9.14 -16.47
N TYR A 356 -25.92 -9.59 -17.10
CA TYR A 356 -26.10 -9.47 -18.54
C TYR A 356 -26.70 -8.09 -18.84
N VAL A 357 -26.04 -7.37 -19.73
CA VAL A 357 -26.52 -6.09 -20.27
C VAL A 357 -26.74 -6.25 -21.75
N GLU A 358 -27.94 -5.85 -22.23
CA GLU A 358 -28.29 -5.87 -23.65
C GLU A 358 -27.24 -5.04 -24.43
N ASP A 359 -26.80 -5.50 -25.57
CA ASP A 359 -25.74 -4.96 -26.42
C ASP A 359 -24.30 -5.08 -25.89
N CYS A 360 -24.10 -5.35 -24.60
CA CYS A 360 -22.75 -5.48 -23.99
C CYS A 360 -22.42 -6.90 -23.54
N GLY A 361 -23.42 -7.78 -23.42
CA GLY A 361 -23.22 -9.13 -22.87
C GLY A 361 -23.01 -9.13 -21.35
N TYR A 362 -22.30 -10.12 -20.83
CA TYR A 362 -21.99 -10.16 -19.39
C TYR A 362 -20.88 -9.18 -19.03
N ILE A 363 -21.16 -8.32 -18.07
CA ILE A 363 -20.20 -7.33 -17.54
C ILE A 363 -20.06 -7.46 -16.03
N VAL A 364 -18.88 -7.10 -15.52
CA VAL A 364 -18.63 -6.98 -14.09
C VAL A 364 -18.73 -5.51 -13.69
N HIS A 365 -19.63 -5.20 -12.78
CA HIS A 365 -19.80 -3.84 -12.29
C HIS A 365 -19.83 -3.79 -10.75
N ILE A 366 -19.74 -2.59 -10.21
CA ILE A 366 -19.85 -2.35 -8.78
C ILE A 366 -21.34 -2.35 -8.41
N ASP A 367 -21.78 -3.35 -7.64
CA ASP A 367 -23.15 -3.51 -7.16
C ASP A 367 -23.45 -2.65 -5.92
N GLY A 368 -22.43 -2.14 -5.28
CA GLY A 368 -22.55 -1.26 -4.13
C GLY A 368 -21.23 -1.05 -3.41
N VAL A 369 -21.24 -0.05 -2.55
CA VAL A 369 -20.13 0.24 -1.65
C VAL A 369 -20.65 0.01 -0.24
N VAL A 370 -19.98 -0.86 0.51
CA VAL A 370 -20.24 -1.03 1.94
C VAL A 370 -19.25 -0.17 2.67
N GLU A 371 -19.74 0.88 3.30
CA GLU A 371 -18.96 1.57 4.32
C GLU A 371 -18.73 0.60 5.47
N ARG A 372 -17.50 0.42 5.84
CA ARG A 372 -17.20 -0.20 7.13
C ARG A 372 -17.41 0.86 8.19
N ASP A 373 -18.02 0.40 9.29
CA ASP A 373 -18.12 1.16 10.52
C ASP A 373 -16.80 1.92 10.74
N PRO A 374 -16.84 3.26 10.78
CA PRO A 374 -15.70 4.04 11.15
C PRO A 374 -15.31 3.57 12.54
N GLY A 375 -14.40 2.62 12.62
CA GLY A 375 -13.97 2.06 13.89
C GLY A 375 -13.49 3.19 14.80
N ALA A 376 -13.69 3.04 16.09
CA ALA A 376 -13.38 3.96 17.19
C ALA A 376 -11.92 4.47 17.25
N LEU A 377 -11.11 4.27 16.19
CA LEU A 377 -9.67 4.57 16.16
C LEU A 377 -9.27 5.66 15.17
N ASN A 378 -10.25 6.36 14.58
CA ASN A 378 -9.99 7.45 13.64
C ASN A 378 -9.10 8.52 14.23
N LEU A 379 -9.30 8.82 15.50
CA LEU A 379 -8.51 9.82 16.21
C LEU A 379 -7.04 9.35 16.37
N THR A 380 -6.82 8.11 16.79
CA THR A 380 -5.46 7.52 16.85
C THR A 380 -4.76 7.61 15.49
N TYR A 381 -5.47 7.31 14.41
CA TYR A 381 -4.91 7.42 13.05
C TYR A 381 -4.56 8.87 12.68
N ALA A 382 -5.40 9.84 13.07
CA ALA A 382 -5.13 11.26 12.86
C ALA A 382 -3.83 11.70 13.56
N PHE A 383 -3.63 11.29 14.81
CA PHE A 383 -2.40 11.58 15.56
C PHE A 383 -1.17 10.89 14.94
N ILE A 384 -1.28 9.62 14.48
CA ILE A 384 -0.18 8.94 13.80
C ILE A 384 0.29 9.74 12.58
N THR A 385 -0.64 10.18 11.75
CA THR A 385 -0.29 10.95 10.55
C THR A 385 0.21 12.36 10.89
N ALA A 386 -0.29 12.97 11.95
CA ALA A 386 0.16 14.27 12.42
C ALA A 386 1.61 14.23 12.94
N TYR A 387 1.98 13.22 13.74
CA TYR A 387 3.38 13.03 14.17
C TYR A 387 4.32 12.79 12.99
N GLY A 388 3.88 12.05 11.96
CA GLY A 388 4.66 11.89 10.73
C GLY A 388 4.90 13.23 10.03
N ARG A 389 3.88 14.09 9.96
CA ARG A 389 4.02 15.46 9.41
C ARG A 389 4.96 16.32 10.27
N LEU A 390 4.85 16.22 11.59
CA LEU A 390 5.73 16.98 12.51
C LEU A 390 7.20 16.62 12.31
N LEU A 391 7.53 15.31 12.19
CA LEU A 391 8.89 14.86 11.92
C LEU A 391 9.40 15.45 10.60
N LEU A 392 8.66 15.28 9.51
CA LEU A 392 9.08 15.78 8.20
C LEU A 392 9.15 17.32 8.15
N SER A 393 8.23 18.03 8.80
CA SER A 393 8.28 19.48 8.89
C SER A 393 9.55 19.95 9.59
N ARG A 394 9.96 19.29 10.69
CA ARG A 394 11.21 19.57 11.38
C ARG A 394 12.42 19.29 10.50
N MET A 395 12.36 18.20 9.72
CA MET A 395 13.42 17.86 8.76
C MET A 395 13.55 18.92 7.66
N LEU A 396 12.43 19.35 7.06
CA LEU A 396 12.41 20.38 6.01
C LEU A 396 13.04 21.68 6.51
N ARG A 397 12.76 22.10 7.76
CA ARG A 397 13.35 23.30 8.34
C ARG A 397 14.82 23.12 8.72
N ARG A 398 15.16 21.99 9.35
CA ARG A 398 16.52 21.74 9.84
C ARG A 398 17.54 21.68 8.72
N TYR A 399 17.14 21.11 7.58
CA TYR A 399 17.98 20.90 6.41
C TYR A 399 17.53 21.74 5.21
N GLU A 400 16.99 22.91 5.47
CA GLU A 400 16.61 23.86 4.41
C GLU A 400 17.78 24.10 3.45
N GLY A 401 17.51 24.05 2.14
CA GLY A 401 18.51 24.12 1.09
C GLY A 401 19.26 22.82 0.78
N HIS A 402 19.11 21.78 1.60
CA HIS A 402 19.67 20.44 1.38
C HIS A 402 18.60 19.39 1.04
N VAL A 403 17.34 19.67 1.36
CA VAL A 403 16.22 18.77 1.02
C VAL A 403 15.82 19.00 -0.41
N ILE A 404 15.81 17.93 -1.20
CA ILE A 404 15.34 17.95 -2.59
C ILE A 404 13.88 17.47 -2.67
N TYR A 405 13.54 16.42 -1.91
CA TYR A 405 12.23 15.79 -1.95
C TYR A 405 11.89 15.11 -0.63
N CYS A 406 10.60 15.06 -0.29
CA CYS A 406 10.12 14.15 0.74
C CYS A 406 8.73 13.60 0.40
N ASP A 407 8.44 12.38 0.86
CA ASP A 407 7.11 11.75 0.77
C ASP A 407 6.86 10.86 1.98
N THR A 408 5.95 11.30 2.85
CA THR A 408 5.36 10.55 3.96
C THR A 408 6.36 10.06 5.02
N ASP A 409 7.32 9.21 4.67
CA ASP A 409 8.30 8.55 5.53
C ASP A 409 9.72 8.59 4.96
N SER A 410 9.88 9.23 3.80
CA SER A 410 11.16 9.35 3.11
C SER A 410 11.58 10.80 2.89
N ILE A 411 12.90 11.01 2.84
CA ILE A 411 13.50 12.29 2.51
C ILE A 411 14.73 12.07 1.61
N HIS A 412 14.91 12.95 0.64
CA HIS A 412 16.05 12.97 -0.26
C HIS A 412 16.89 14.20 0.06
N LEU A 413 18.14 13.96 0.40
CA LEU A 413 19.08 14.96 0.90
C LEU A 413 20.32 15.05 0.01
N VAL A 414 20.95 16.21 -0.03
CA VAL A 414 22.24 16.43 -0.68
C VAL A 414 23.23 17.00 0.35
N GLY A 415 24.36 16.30 0.53
CA GLY A 415 25.48 16.75 1.37
C GLY A 415 25.27 16.72 2.89
N VAL A 416 24.13 16.18 3.38
CA VAL A 416 23.83 16.08 4.82
C VAL A 416 23.14 14.77 5.17
N ARG A 417 23.13 14.40 6.47
CA ARG A 417 22.46 13.21 7.00
C ARG A 417 21.34 13.58 7.99
N PRO A 418 20.29 12.77 8.14
CA PRO A 418 19.14 13.07 8.99
C PRO A 418 19.34 12.62 10.45
N ASP A 419 20.41 13.05 11.11
CA ASP A 419 20.80 12.55 12.44
C ASP A 419 20.39 13.45 13.62
N ASP A 420 19.89 14.67 13.36
CA ASP A 420 19.59 15.67 14.40
C ASP A 420 18.10 15.84 14.75
N VAL A 421 17.19 15.26 13.96
CA VAL A 421 15.74 15.47 14.15
C VAL A 421 15.07 14.19 14.62
N VAL A 422 14.69 14.19 15.89
CA VAL A 422 14.09 13.02 16.55
C VAL A 422 12.80 13.43 17.26
N LEU A 423 11.76 12.60 17.18
CA LEU A 423 10.56 12.70 17.99
C LEU A 423 10.72 11.84 19.24
N ASP A 424 10.62 12.48 20.42
CA ASP A 424 10.67 11.82 21.73
C ASP A 424 11.86 10.84 21.91
N GLY A 425 13.01 11.21 21.36
CA GLY A 425 14.26 10.45 21.45
C GLY A 425 14.30 9.11 20.71
N VAL A 426 13.25 8.71 20.00
CA VAL A 426 13.14 7.38 19.37
C VAL A 426 12.80 7.45 17.89
N VAL A 427 11.70 8.08 17.52
CA VAL A 427 11.25 8.13 16.12
C VAL A 427 12.05 9.20 15.37
N GLY A 428 12.73 8.79 14.29
CA GLY A 428 13.71 9.63 13.59
C GLY A 428 15.09 9.58 14.21
N ALA A 429 15.37 8.61 15.10
CA ALA A 429 16.71 8.41 15.67
C ALA A 429 17.74 8.14 14.56
N PRO A 430 19.05 8.42 14.83
CA PRO A 430 20.12 8.24 13.87
C PRO A 430 20.14 6.88 13.19
N GLU A 431 20.85 6.80 12.08
CA GLU A 431 20.91 5.64 11.19
C GLU A 431 21.00 4.30 11.90
N GLY A 432 20.14 3.36 11.48
CA GLY A 432 20.11 2.01 12.00
C GLY A 432 18.99 1.18 11.37
N THR A 433 18.86 -0.04 11.87
CA THR A 433 17.84 -0.99 11.39
C THR A 433 16.66 -1.15 12.36
N ARG A 434 16.64 -0.42 13.47
CA ARG A 434 15.57 -0.52 14.46
C ARG A 434 14.31 0.20 13.99
N LEU A 435 13.20 -0.19 14.57
CA LEU A 435 11.90 0.46 14.36
C LEU A 435 12.00 1.97 14.63
N GLY A 436 11.59 2.78 13.64
CA GLY A 436 11.58 4.24 13.74
C GLY A 436 12.93 4.93 13.45
N GLN A 437 14.00 4.20 13.16
CA GLN A 437 15.28 4.80 12.80
C GLN A 437 15.34 5.15 11.31
N TRP A 438 16.17 6.15 10.97
CA TRP A 438 16.51 6.44 9.60
C TRP A 438 17.34 5.32 8.99
N THR A 439 17.00 4.91 7.79
CA THR A 439 17.70 3.89 7.01
C THR A 439 18.02 4.47 5.65
N GLN A 440 19.29 4.49 5.27
CA GLN A 440 19.71 4.92 3.95
C GLN A 440 19.27 3.87 2.91
N ARG A 441 18.52 4.30 1.90
CA ARG A 441 18.05 3.46 0.79
C ARG A 441 18.95 3.59 -0.42
N GLU A 442 19.39 4.81 -0.70
CA GLU A 442 20.30 5.14 -1.78
C GLU A 442 21.41 6.05 -1.25
N SER A 443 22.59 5.92 -1.80
CA SER A 443 23.75 6.75 -1.50
C SER A 443 24.32 7.28 -2.82
N HIS A 444 24.58 8.58 -2.87
CA HIS A 444 25.15 9.27 -4.04
C HIS A 444 24.40 8.95 -5.35
N ALA A 445 23.07 8.86 -5.27
CA ALA A 445 22.24 8.53 -6.41
C ALA A 445 22.07 9.73 -7.35
N THR A 446 21.91 9.44 -8.64
CA THR A 446 21.46 10.41 -9.63
C THR A 446 19.96 10.20 -9.84
N ILE A 447 19.15 11.24 -9.59
CA ILE A 447 17.70 11.17 -9.62
C ILE A 447 17.11 12.28 -10.50
N PHE A 448 16.25 11.92 -11.43
CA PHE A 448 15.44 12.85 -12.19
C PHE A 448 14.06 13.02 -11.52
N TYR A 449 13.71 14.25 -11.18
CA TYR A 449 12.43 14.58 -10.57
C TYR A 449 11.47 15.16 -11.59
N SER A 450 10.45 14.43 -11.98
CA SER A 450 9.43 14.90 -12.89
C SER A 450 8.23 15.56 -12.21
N GLY A 451 8.16 15.47 -10.88
CA GLY A 451 7.10 16.05 -10.06
C GLY A 451 6.89 15.32 -8.74
N LYS A 452 5.93 15.78 -7.95
CA LYS A 452 5.56 15.11 -6.70
C LYS A 452 5.10 13.67 -6.97
N ARG A 453 5.68 12.68 -6.25
CA ARG A 453 5.45 11.24 -6.43
C ARG A 453 5.79 10.71 -7.83
N SER A 454 6.68 11.42 -8.52
CA SER A 454 7.10 11.05 -9.86
C SER A 454 8.57 11.38 -10.06
N TYR A 455 9.42 10.37 -9.96
CA TYR A 455 10.86 10.49 -10.18
C TYR A 455 11.45 9.18 -10.72
N ALA A 456 12.68 9.25 -11.20
CA ALA A 456 13.43 8.11 -11.67
C ALA A 456 14.85 8.09 -11.08
N ILE A 457 15.32 6.91 -10.68
CA ILE A 457 16.66 6.69 -10.16
C ILE A 457 17.51 6.06 -11.27
N LYS A 458 18.70 6.60 -11.52
CA LYS A 458 19.63 6.08 -12.51
C LYS A 458 20.27 4.77 -12.03
N ARG A 459 20.21 3.74 -12.88
CA ARG A 459 20.80 2.42 -12.63
C ARG A 459 21.68 2.01 -13.82
N GLY A 460 22.93 2.50 -13.85
CA GLY A 460 23.76 2.40 -15.04
C GLY A 460 23.10 3.16 -16.20
N ASP A 461 22.81 2.47 -17.29
CA ASP A 461 22.16 3.05 -18.47
C ASP A 461 20.61 2.99 -18.43
N GLU A 462 20.04 2.45 -17.34
CA GLU A 462 18.59 2.27 -17.18
C GLU A 462 18.01 3.20 -16.10
N ALA A 463 16.69 3.46 -16.18
CA ALA A 463 15.92 4.19 -15.20
C ALA A 463 15.05 3.26 -14.33
N GLU A 464 15.24 3.31 -13.01
CA GLU A 464 14.27 2.77 -12.06
C GLU A 464 13.17 3.81 -11.81
N LEU A 465 11.94 3.53 -12.26
CA LEU A 465 10.83 4.48 -12.23
C LEU A 465 10.04 4.38 -10.93
N VAL A 466 9.88 5.49 -10.24
CA VAL A 466 9.01 5.68 -9.07
C VAL A 466 7.98 6.74 -9.44
N MET A 467 6.89 6.33 -10.08
CA MET A 467 5.89 7.24 -10.63
C MET A 467 4.49 6.80 -10.22
N ALA A 468 3.78 7.66 -9.49
CA ALA A 468 2.43 7.38 -9.04
C ALA A 468 1.45 7.25 -10.22
N GLY A 469 0.71 6.14 -10.26
CA GLY A 469 -0.27 5.87 -11.32
C GLY A 469 0.32 5.25 -12.60
N LEU A 470 1.64 5.15 -12.73
CA LEU A 470 2.26 4.43 -13.83
C LEU A 470 2.11 2.91 -13.59
N GLN A 471 1.43 2.25 -14.50
CA GLN A 471 1.33 0.79 -14.54
C GLN A 471 2.05 0.27 -15.79
N ARG A 472 3.23 -0.30 -15.59
CA ARG A 472 4.00 -0.90 -16.67
C ARG A 472 3.79 -2.41 -16.67
N PRO A 473 3.49 -3.01 -17.82
CA PRO A 473 3.52 -4.46 -17.93
C PRO A 473 4.90 -5.00 -17.52
N PRO A 474 4.94 -6.15 -16.82
CA PRO A 474 6.19 -6.73 -16.33
C PRO A 474 7.17 -7.13 -17.44
N TRP A 475 6.64 -7.41 -18.63
CA TRP A 475 7.43 -7.76 -19.83
C TRP A 475 7.96 -6.54 -20.60
N GLN A 476 7.58 -5.33 -20.21
CA GLN A 476 8.07 -4.14 -20.88
C GLN A 476 9.57 -3.95 -20.59
N ALA A 477 10.34 -3.67 -21.63
CA ALA A 477 11.77 -3.43 -21.51
C ALA A 477 12.07 -2.30 -20.50
N PRO A 478 13.21 -2.33 -19.81
CA PRO A 478 13.70 -1.21 -19.04
C PRO A 478 13.66 0.07 -19.87
N VAL A 479 13.49 1.20 -19.20
CA VAL A 479 13.58 2.50 -19.87
C VAL A 479 15.03 2.94 -19.85
N PRO A 480 15.68 3.17 -21.01
CA PRO A 480 17.02 3.74 -21.02
C PRO A 480 17.00 5.14 -20.39
N TRP A 481 18.05 5.48 -19.65
CA TRP A 481 18.15 6.77 -18.96
C TRP A 481 18.10 7.94 -19.93
N GLU A 482 18.89 7.90 -20.99
CA GLU A 482 18.94 8.96 -22.01
C GLU A 482 17.57 9.14 -22.67
N TRP A 483 16.89 8.03 -23.00
CA TRP A 483 15.56 8.09 -23.59
C TRP A 483 14.56 8.80 -22.65
N LEU A 484 14.63 8.54 -21.33
CA LEU A 484 13.78 9.20 -20.35
C LEU A 484 14.00 10.71 -20.32
N MET A 485 15.25 11.16 -20.49
CA MET A 485 15.60 12.58 -20.51
C MET A 485 15.13 13.30 -21.77
N GLU A 486 15.03 12.60 -22.88
CA GLU A 486 14.62 13.17 -24.18
C GLU A 486 13.10 13.23 -24.38
N HIS A 487 12.36 12.40 -23.65
CA HIS A 487 10.90 12.24 -23.80
C HIS A 487 10.16 12.79 -22.58
N ASP A 488 8.87 13.01 -22.74
CA ASP A 488 7.99 13.56 -21.69
C ASP A 488 6.87 12.59 -21.29
N SER A 489 6.81 11.43 -21.92
CA SER A 489 5.75 10.46 -21.69
C SER A 489 6.21 9.02 -21.87
N LEU A 490 5.62 8.14 -21.07
CA LEU A 490 5.74 6.70 -21.14
C LEU A 490 4.41 6.08 -21.54
N LEU A 491 4.42 4.81 -21.91
CA LEU A 491 3.18 4.07 -22.07
C LEU A 491 2.79 3.43 -20.73
N THR A 492 1.58 3.73 -20.27
CA THR A 492 0.92 3.04 -19.16
C THR A 492 -0.19 2.16 -19.68
N CYS A 493 -0.48 1.10 -18.93
CA CYS A 493 -1.58 0.19 -19.24
C CYS A 493 -2.76 0.48 -18.33
N GLU A 494 -3.95 0.45 -18.89
CA GLU A 494 -5.21 0.53 -18.16
C GLU A 494 -6.13 -0.59 -18.61
N HIS A 495 -6.76 -1.27 -17.67
CA HIS A 495 -7.76 -2.26 -17.99
C HIS A 495 -9.10 -1.57 -18.24
N VAL A 496 -9.60 -1.68 -19.45
CA VAL A 496 -10.89 -1.09 -19.86
C VAL A 496 -11.93 -2.21 -19.99
N PRO A 497 -13.10 -2.06 -19.36
CA PRO A 497 -14.20 -3.01 -19.52
C PRO A 497 -14.61 -3.12 -20.99
N THR A 498 -14.76 -4.36 -21.47
CA THR A 498 -15.31 -4.70 -22.79
C THR A 498 -16.40 -5.74 -22.64
N PRO A 499 -17.23 -5.95 -23.66
CA PRO A 499 -18.24 -7.01 -23.65
C PRO A 499 -17.67 -8.40 -23.37
N ASP A 500 -16.41 -8.63 -23.72
CA ASP A 500 -15.72 -9.90 -23.56
C ASP A 500 -14.88 -10.00 -22.27
N GLY A 501 -14.97 -8.99 -21.40
CA GLY A 501 -14.22 -8.94 -20.14
C GLY A 501 -13.48 -7.62 -19.96
N LEU A 502 -12.15 -7.66 -19.86
CA LEU A 502 -11.31 -6.47 -19.85
C LEU A 502 -10.32 -6.54 -21.02
N SER A 503 -10.25 -5.48 -21.78
CA SER A 503 -9.14 -5.26 -22.71
C SER A 503 -8.05 -4.41 -22.05
N LEU A 504 -6.81 -4.65 -22.46
CA LEU A 504 -5.69 -3.78 -22.08
C LEU A 504 -5.70 -2.58 -23.01
N SER A 505 -6.02 -1.41 -22.46
CA SER A 505 -5.83 -0.13 -23.15
C SER A 505 -4.45 0.42 -22.80
N VAL A 506 -3.73 0.84 -23.81
CA VAL A 506 -2.43 1.50 -23.66
C VAL A 506 -2.64 2.97 -23.92
N ARG A 507 -2.21 3.82 -22.97
CA ARG A 507 -2.30 5.26 -23.10
C ARG A 507 -0.99 5.94 -22.72
N PRO A 508 -0.72 7.16 -23.20
CA PRO A 508 0.41 7.95 -22.74
C PRO A 508 0.26 8.28 -21.24
N TYR A 509 1.34 8.08 -20.49
CA TYR A 509 1.53 8.59 -19.15
C TYR A 509 2.54 9.73 -19.22
N ARG A 510 2.08 10.96 -19.11
CA ARG A 510 2.95 12.13 -19.08
C ARG A 510 3.56 12.26 -17.70
N TYR A 511 4.87 12.25 -17.61
CA TYR A 511 5.63 12.40 -16.37
C TYR A 511 6.34 13.77 -16.29
N TYR A 512 6.44 14.49 -17.42
CA TYR A 512 7.02 15.82 -17.47
C TYR A 512 6.25 16.72 -18.45
N ASN A 513 5.95 17.94 -18.05
CA ASN A 513 5.27 18.91 -18.91
C ASN A 513 6.24 20.02 -19.33
N ARG A 514 6.95 19.84 -20.44
CA ARG A 514 7.91 20.82 -20.97
C ARG A 514 7.30 22.20 -21.27
N ALA A 515 5.98 22.30 -21.38
CA ALA A 515 5.31 23.57 -21.69
C ALA A 515 5.30 24.55 -20.49
N VAL A 516 5.58 24.10 -19.29
CA VAL A 516 5.59 24.93 -18.07
C VAL A 516 7.01 25.44 -17.72
N SER A 517 8.06 24.90 -18.33
CA SER A 517 9.46 25.21 -17.98
C SER A 517 10.09 26.32 -18.82
N VAL A 518 9.32 27.05 -19.62
CA VAL A 518 9.79 28.16 -20.49
C VAL A 518 9.04 29.46 -20.14
N ALA A 519 8.84 29.75 -18.87
CA ALA A 519 8.35 31.02 -18.38
C ALA A 519 9.27 31.56 -17.27
#